data_988d7f5b6168d91e807a0a76dcda21cc
#
_entry.id   988d7f5b6168d91e807a0a76dcda21cc
#
_cell.length_a   1.000
_cell.length_b   1.000
_cell.length_c   1.000
_cell.angle_alpha   90.00
_cell.angle_beta   90.00
_cell.angle_gamma   90.00
#
_symmetry.space_group_name_H-M   'P 1'
#
loop_
_entity.id
_entity.type
_entity.pdbx_description
1 polymer ?
#
loop_
_entity_poly.entity_id
_entity_poly.type
_entity_poly.pdbx_seq_one_letter_code
_entity_poly.pdbx_strand_id
1 'polypeptide(L)'
;MYNSRVRTRNVVLLFFALMGLAAIAVGQNQDAPKRGPSTPEERKRFVAIAHKMENAPLDSSLHQERDWALHWMIDIPDINVNPCAELLGNFMESRYRYKAEINGQVAFSMAAFMIEHPDKMGDLVATNTAALEGALKAYRAILRIEPTAQSSFMEALAEQQSQGKLPEYVRELTKRGCDNGDERGM
;
A
#
# COMPACT_ATOMS: atom_id res chain seq x y z
N MET A 1 66.04 34.46 -34.03
CA MET A 1 64.73 34.19 -34.58
C MET A 1 64.42 32.73 -34.29
N TYR A 2 63.83 32.45 -33.16
CA TYR A 2 63.57 31.08 -32.71
C TYR A 2 62.01 30.75 -32.91
N ASN A 3 61.78 29.60 -33.51
CA ASN A 3 60.60 29.11 -34.16
C ASN A 3 59.38 29.03 -33.25
N SER A 4 58.43 29.97 -33.37
CA SER A 4 57.16 29.96 -32.64
C SER A 4 56.06 29.06 -33.27
N ARG A 5 56.37 28.31 -34.35
CA ARG A 5 55.38 27.51 -35.10
C ARG A 5 55.16 26.08 -34.61
N VAL A 6 56.01 25.58 -33.71
CA VAL A 6 55.91 24.19 -33.23
C VAL A 6 55.08 24.07 -31.97
N ARG A 7 54.90 25.16 -31.17
CA ARG A 7 54.13 25.13 -29.93
C ARG A 7 52.60 25.13 -30.11
N THR A 8 52.11 25.77 -31.20
CA THR A 8 50.67 25.86 -31.46
C THR A 8 50.05 24.57 -31.99
N ARG A 9 50.86 23.71 -32.64
CA ARG A 9 50.33 22.46 -33.25
C ARG A 9 50.13 21.35 -32.23
N ASN A 10 50.90 21.33 -31.17
CA ASN A 10 50.78 20.34 -30.09
C ASN A 10 49.66 20.71 -29.07
N VAL A 11 49.32 21.99 -28.91
CA VAL A 11 48.24 22.43 -28.04
C VAL A 11 46.87 22.15 -28.66
N VAL A 12 46.73 22.26 -29.99
CA VAL A 12 45.48 21.97 -30.70
C VAL A 12 45.16 20.46 -30.71
N LEU A 13 46.20 19.60 -30.82
CA LEU A 13 46.00 18.14 -30.75
C LEU A 13 45.65 17.63 -29.36
N LEU A 14 46.08 18.30 -28.28
CA LEU A 14 45.70 17.96 -26.92
C LEU A 14 44.27 18.36 -26.58
N PHE A 15 43.72 19.40 -27.20
CA PHE A 15 42.32 19.80 -26.99
C PHE A 15 41.31 18.87 -27.68
N PHE A 16 41.67 18.25 -28.81
CA PHE A 16 40.79 17.28 -29.48
C PHE A 16 40.80 15.90 -28.82
N ALA A 17 41.82 15.55 -28.05
CA ALA A 17 41.86 14.28 -27.32
C ALA A 17 41.05 14.31 -26.02
N LEU A 18 40.73 15.48 -25.45
CA LEU A 18 39.90 15.61 -24.23
C LEU A 18 38.40 15.71 -24.51
N MET A 19 37.96 15.98 -25.74
CA MET A 19 36.53 16.02 -26.10
C MET A 19 35.91 14.68 -26.48
N GLY A 20 36.71 13.61 -26.57
CA GLY A 20 36.25 12.28 -27.00
C GLY A 20 35.77 11.37 -25.85
N LEU A 21 35.87 11.75 -24.56
CA LEU A 21 35.53 10.88 -23.43
C LEU A 21 34.22 11.28 -22.69
N ALA A 22 33.43 12.22 -23.21
CA ALA A 22 32.25 12.70 -22.53
C ALA A 22 30.92 12.12 -23.03
N ALA A 23 30.93 10.99 -23.74
CA ALA A 23 29.73 10.46 -24.38
C ALA A 23 29.48 8.96 -24.13
N ILE A 24 29.66 8.45 -22.92
CA ILE A 24 29.07 7.17 -22.49
C ILE A 24 28.62 7.28 -21.03
N ALA A 25 27.73 8.19 -20.76
CA ALA A 25 26.82 8.12 -19.63
C ALA A 25 25.39 8.06 -20.19
N VAL A 26 25.14 7.11 -21.07
CA VAL A 26 23.77 6.66 -21.34
C VAL A 26 23.34 5.97 -20.05
N GLY A 27 22.54 6.66 -19.26
CA GLY A 27 21.90 6.13 -18.09
C GLY A 27 21.21 4.82 -18.46
N GLN A 28 21.77 3.72 -18.03
CA GLN A 28 21.05 2.48 -17.90
C GLN A 28 20.04 2.73 -16.77
N ASN A 29 18.83 3.19 -17.12
CA ASN A 29 17.67 2.87 -16.34
C ASN A 29 17.59 1.33 -16.39
N GLN A 30 18.35 0.67 -15.53
CA GLN A 30 18.11 -0.72 -15.19
C GLN A 30 16.80 -0.68 -14.41
N ASP A 31 15.68 -0.90 -15.13
CA ASP A 31 14.44 -1.28 -14.47
C ASP A 31 14.82 -2.42 -13.51
N ALA A 32 14.67 -2.18 -12.23
CA ALA A 32 14.90 -3.20 -11.22
C ALA A 32 14.12 -4.44 -11.66
N PRO A 33 14.69 -5.65 -11.58
CA PRO A 33 14.03 -6.85 -12.04
C PRO A 33 12.66 -6.93 -11.37
N LYS A 34 11.59 -6.92 -12.19
CA LYS A 34 10.22 -6.99 -11.69
C LYS A 34 10.10 -8.26 -10.86
N ARG A 35 9.63 -8.11 -9.63
CA ARG A 35 9.34 -9.22 -8.74
C ARG A 35 8.33 -10.17 -9.38
N GLY A 36 8.54 -11.48 -9.21
CA GLY A 36 7.57 -12.51 -9.61
C GLY A 36 6.34 -12.56 -8.68
N PRO A 37 5.34 -13.40 -9.01
CA PRO A 37 4.17 -13.63 -8.17
C PRO A 37 4.55 -14.05 -6.75
N SER A 38 3.62 -13.84 -5.80
CA SER A 38 3.80 -14.23 -4.41
C SER A 38 3.87 -15.76 -4.24
N THR A 39 4.73 -16.24 -3.32
CA THR A 39 4.79 -17.66 -2.97
C THR A 39 3.73 -18.03 -1.92
N PRO A 40 3.38 -19.33 -1.81
CA PRO A 40 2.45 -19.81 -0.76
C PRO A 40 2.94 -19.48 0.66
N GLU A 41 4.25 -19.56 0.91
CA GLU A 41 4.86 -19.27 2.20
C GLU A 41 4.74 -17.77 2.55
N GLU A 42 4.98 -16.90 1.57
CA GLU A 42 4.82 -15.45 1.73
C GLU A 42 3.36 -15.10 2.01
N ARG A 43 2.42 -15.66 1.28
CA ARG A 43 0.97 -15.47 1.50
C ARG A 43 0.57 -15.90 2.91
N LYS A 44 0.99 -17.09 3.35
CA LYS A 44 0.73 -17.58 4.71
C LYS A 44 1.32 -16.64 5.77
N ARG A 45 2.55 -16.15 5.55
CA ARG A 45 3.19 -15.19 6.45
C ARG A 45 2.41 -13.90 6.52
N PHE A 46 2.01 -13.35 5.36
CA PHE A 46 1.24 -12.11 5.29
C PHE A 46 -0.08 -12.21 6.04
N VAL A 47 -0.87 -13.25 5.78
CA VAL A 47 -2.15 -13.50 6.47
C VAL A 47 -1.95 -13.56 7.99
N ALA A 48 -0.94 -14.30 8.45
CA ALA A 48 -0.64 -14.40 9.88
C ALA A 48 -0.32 -13.03 10.50
N ILE A 49 0.43 -12.18 9.79
CA ILE A 49 0.75 -10.81 10.22
C ILE A 49 -0.51 -9.92 10.24
N ALA A 50 -1.32 -9.96 9.19
CA ALA A 50 -2.56 -9.18 9.11
C ALA A 50 -3.49 -9.50 10.29
N HIS A 51 -3.67 -10.77 10.63
CA HIS A 51 -4.49 -11.18 11.77
C HIS A 51 -3.86 -10.85 13.14
N LYS A 52 -2.53 -10.86 13.27
CA LYS A 52 -1.88 -10.34 14.49
C LYS A 52 -2.19 -8.86 14.69
N MET A 53 -2.11 -8.06 13.63
CA MET A 53 -2.38 -6.62 13.70
C MET A 53 -3.87 -6.29 13.94
N GLU A 54 -4.81 -7.14 13.52
CA GLU A 54 -6.22 -7.02 13.92
C GLU A 54 -6.40 -7.11 15.45
N ASN A 55 -5.59 -7.91 16.11
CA ASN A 55 -5.70 -8.18 17.55
C ASN A 55 -4.80 -7.31 18.43
N ALA A 56 -3.70 -6.81 17.89
CA ALA A 56 -2.69 -6.03 18.61
C ALA A 56 -2.14 -4.87 17.73
N PRO A 57 -2.99 -3.94 17.27
CA PRO A 57 -2.58 -2.89 16.33
C PRO A 57 -1.56 -1.89 16.91
N LEU A 58 -1.51 -1.76 18.25
CA LEU A 58 -0.60 -0.86 18.94
C LEU A 58 0.67 -1.55 19.48
N ASP A 59 0.85 -2.83 19.21
CA ASP A 59 2.03 -3.56 19.66
C ASP A 59 3.26 -3.14 18.86
N SER A 60 4.19 -2.46 19.54
CA SER A 60 5.44 -1.99 18.94
C SER A 60 6.37 -3.13 18.50
N SER A 61 6.24 -4.33 19.08
CA SER A 61 7.03 -5.50 18.68
C SER A 61 6.70 -5.97 17.27
N LEU A 62 5.53 -5.60 16.72
CA LEU A 62 5.08 -5.95 15.38
C LEU A 62 5.57 -4.98 14.29
N HIS A 63 6.38 -3.96 14.61
CA HIS A 63 6.81 -2.97 13.62
C HIS A 63 7.53 -3.62 12.43
N GLN A 64 8.48 -4.50 12.66
CA GLN A 64 9.22 -5.17 11.59
C GLN A 64 8.31 -6.08 10.73
N GLU A 65 7.37 -6.78 11.36
CA GLU A 65 6.39 -7.60 10.65
C GLU A 65 5.46 -6.74 9.79
N ARG A 66 5.00 -5.60 10.33
CA ARG A 66 4.17 -4.63 9.61
C ARG A 66 4.89 -4.02 8.42
N ASP A 67 6.14 -3.59 8.61
CA ASP A 67 6.96 -3.03 7.54
C ASP A 67 7.18 -4.05 6.42
N TRP A 68 7.51 -5.29 6.78
CA TRP A 68 7.64 -6.37 5.81
C TRP A 68 6.32 -6.58 5.04
N ALA A 69 5.18 -6.65 5.73
CA ALA A 69 3.88 -6.89 5.11
C ALA A 69 3.47 -5.75 4.17
N LEU A 70 3.75 -4.50 4.55
CA LEU A 70 3.47 -3.32 3.73
C LEU A 70 4.30 -3.34 2.43
N HIS A 71 5.62 -3.52 2.53
CA HIS A 71 6.49 -3.61 1.35
C HIS A 71 6.11 -4.79 0.47
N TRP A 72 5.88 -5.95 1.07
CA TRP A 72 5.46 -7.14 0.34
C TRP A 72 4.18 -6.89 -0.46
N MET A 73 3.15 -6.30 0.15
CA MET A 73 1.86 -6.01 -0.48
C MET A 73 1.99 -5.01 -1.65
N ILE A 74 2.93 -4.04 -1.56
CA ILE A 74 3.21 -3.07 -2.63
C ILE A 74 3.95 -3.72 -3.80
N ASP A 75 4.86 -4.66 -3.51
CA ASP A 75 5.79 -5.21 -4.50
C ASP A 75 5.21 -6.39 -5.29
N ILE A 76 4.20 -7.10 -4.76
CA ILE A 76 3.64 -8.28 -5.44
C ILE A 76 2.71 -7.89 -6.58
N PRO A 77 2.83 -8.55 -7.75
CA PRO A 77 2.02 -8.22 -8.91
C PRO A 77 0.66 -8.94 -8.97
N ASP A 78 0.43 -9.95 -8.13
CA ASP A 78 -0.66 -10.93 -8.27
C ASP A 78 -1.79 -10.75 -7.26
N ILE A 79 -1.68 -9.79 -6.32
CA ILE A 79 -2.75 -9.41 -5.40
C ILE A 79 -2.89 -7.89 -5.45
N ASN A 80 -3.92 -7.42 -6.14
CA ASN A 80 -4.16 -5.98 -6.29
C ASN A 80 -5.14 -5.51 -5.19
N VAL A 81 -4.58 -4.85 -4.16
CA VAL A 81 -5.32 -4.34 -3.02
C VAL A 81 -5.76 -2.90 -3.31
N ASN A 82 -7.02 -2.71 -3.57
CA ASN A 82 -7.61 -1.40 -3.86
C ASN A 82 -8.91 -1.20 -3.05
N PRO A 83 -8.81 -0.83 -1.76
CA PRO A 83 -10.00 -0.53 -0.96
C PRO A 83 -10.74 0.66 -1.55
N CYS A 84 -12.07 0.60 -1.52
CA CYS A 84 -12.89 1.73 -1.89
C CYS A 84 -12.57 2.96 -1.02
N ALA A 85 -12.26 4.10 -1.62
CA ALA A 85 -11.90 5.32 -0.91
C ALA A 85 -13.01 5.78 0.06
N GLU A 86 -14.26 5.51 -0.29
CA GLU A 86 -15.44 5.89 0.50
C GLU A 86 -15.66 5.01 1.74
N LEU A 87 -14.94 3.87 1.91
CA LEU A 87 -15.15 2.94 3.03
C LEU A 87 -15.03 3.62 4.39
N LEU A 88 -14.06 4.49 4.53
CA LEU A 88 -13.81 5.23 5.76
C LEU A 88 -14.36 6.67 5.70
N GLY A 89 -14.94 7.12 4.56
CA GLY A 89 -15.52 8.44 4.41
C GLY A 89 -14.64 9.55 5.02
N ASN A 90 -15.25 10.46 5.76
CA ASN A 90 -14.55 11.57 6.42
C ASN A 90 -13.70 11.14 7.64
N PHE A 91 -13.63 9.84 7.97
CA PHE A 91 -12.83 9.38 9.09
C PHE A 91 -11.35 9.72 8.94
N MET A 92 -10.82 9.65 7.71
CA MET A 92 -9.41 9.99 7.45
C MET A 92 -9.09 11.47 7.64
N GLU A 93 -10.08 12.35 7.55
CA GLU A 93 -9.95 13.79 7.82
C GLU A 93 -10.12 14.11 9.32
N SER A 94 -10.61 13.15 10.10
CA SER A 94 -10.83 13.31 11.53
C SER A 94 -9.52 13.48 12.31
N ARG A 95 -9.63 13.98 13.55
CA ARG A 95 -8.51 14.05 14.49
C ARG A 95 -8.30 12.75 15.28
N TYR A 96 -8.89 11.65 14.84
CA TYR A 96 -8.74 10.37 15.52
C TYR A 96 -7.26 9.94 15.55
N ARG A 97 -6.75 9.67 16.74
CA ARG A 97 -5.31 9.42 16.98
C ARG A 97 -4.78 8.20 16.24
N TYR A 98 -5.58 7.15 16.13
CA TYR A 98 -5.21 5.86 15.56
C TYR A 98 -5.76 5.63 14.14
N LYS A 99 -6.04 6.71 13.41
CA LYS A 99 -6.57 6.59 12.04
C LYS A 99 -5.62 5.90 11.07
N ALA A 100 -4.31 6.02 11.30
CA ALA A 100 -3.30 5.37 10.46
C ALA A 100 -3.32 3.85 10.64
N GLU A 101 -3.44 3.38 11.89
CA GLU A 101 -3.56 1.96 12.22
C GLU A 101 -4.84 1.36 11.62
N ILE A 102 -5.97 2.06 11.75
CA ILE A 102 -7.25 1.64 11.18
C ILE A 102 -7.18 1.58 9.65
N ASN A 103 -6.66 2.63 9.01
CA ASN A 103 -6.53 2.67 7.56
C ASN A 103 -5.59 1.57 7.02
N GLY A 104 -4.45 1.37 7.68
CA GLY A 104 -3.53 0.29 7.33
C GLY A 104 -4.19 -1.08 7.44
N GLN A 105 -5.01 -1.28 8.50
CA GLN A 105 -5.71 -2.54 8.70
C GLN A 105 -6.77 -2.81 7.62
N VAL A 106 -7.43 -1.78 7.08
CA VAL A 106 -8.33 -1.95 5.92
C VAL A 106 -7.61 -2.65 4.76
N ALA A 107 -6.43 -2.18 4.37
CA ALA A 107 -5.66 -2.77 3.29
C ALA A 107 -5.15 -4.18 3.62
N PHE A 108 -4.62 -4.38 4.83
CA PHE A 108 -4.12 -5.68 5.25
C PHE A 108 -5.21 -6.74 5.34
N SER A 109 -6.39 -6.39 5.86
CA SER A 109 -7.50 -7.33 5.97
C SER A 109 -8.11 -7.65 4.61
N MET A 110 -8.16 -6.67 3.68
CA MET A 110 -8.56 -6.94 2.30
C MET A 110 -7.62 -7.95 1.64
N ALA A 111 -6.30 -7.72 1.71
CA ALA A 111 -5.31 -8.62 1.12
C ALA A 111 -5.36 -10.02 1.74
N ALA A 112 -5.48 -10.12 3.07
CA ALA A 112 -5.61 -11.39 3.77
C ALA A 112 -6.85 -12.15 3.28
N PHE A 113 -8.00 -11.50 3.20
CA PHE A 113 -9.23 -12.09 2.69
C PHE A 113 -9.08 -12.59 1.24
N MET A 114 -8.45 -11.81 0.35
CA MET A 114 -8.22 -12.21 -1.05
C MET A 114 -7.33 -13.44 -1.15
N ILE A 115 -6.34 -13.58 -0.26
CA ILE A 115 -5.46 -14.75 -0.18
C ILE A 115 -6.22 -15.99 0.33
N GLU A 116 -7.06 -15.82 1.34
CA GLU A 116 -7.82 -16.90 1.99
C GLU A 116 -9.01 -17.36 1.15
N HIS A 117 -9.56 -16.44 0.31
CA HIS A 117 -10.73 -16.66 -0.53
C HIS A 117 -10.46 -16.27 -1.99
N PRO A 118 -9.60 -17.00 -2.71
CA PRO A 118 -9.20 -16.62 -4.08
C PRO A 118 -10.37 -16.64 -5.07
N ASP A 119 -11.42 -17.40 -4.80
CA ASP A 119 -12.68 -17.43 -5.56
C ASP A 119 -13.50 -16.13 -5.42
N LYS A 120 -13.23 -15.32 -4.37
CA LYS A 120 -13.91 -14.04 -4.09
C LYS A 120 -13.02 -12.83 -4.32
N MET A 121 -11.84 -13.00 -4.86
CA MET A 121 -10.88 -11.90 -5.06
C MET A 121 -11.45 -10.75 -5.91
N GLY A 122 -12.31 -11.05 -6.89
CA GLY A 122 -13.00 -10.07 -7.72
C GLY A 122 -14.34 -9.55 -7.17
N ASP A 123 -14.80 -10.05 -6.01
CA ASP A 123 -16.04 -9.60 -5.38
C ASP A 123 -15.77 -8.36 -4.52
N LEU A 124 -16.02 -7.17 -5.09
CA LEU A 124 -15.80 -5.89 -4.42
C LEU A 124 -16.57 -5.75 -3.10
N VAL A 125 -17.78 -6.31 -3.01
CA VAL A 125 -18.56 -6.24 -1.77
C VAL A 125 -17.94 -7.13 -0.71
N ALA A 126 -17.57 -8.36 -1.05
CA ALA A 126 -16.96 -9.27 -0.10
C ALA A 126 -15.60 -8.78 0.39
N THR A 127 -14.71 -8.33 -0.52
CA THR A 127 -13.36 -7.86 -0.17
C THR A 127 -13.40 -6.60 0.68
N ASN A 128 -14.24 -5.62 0.34
CA ASN A 128 -14.38 -4.39 1.12
C ASN A 128 -15.11 -4.62 2.45
N THR A 129 -16.05 -5.58 2.52
CA THR A 129 -16.66 -5.96 3.80
C THR A 129 -15.61 -6.55 4.74
N ALA A 130 -14.80 -7.50 4.27
CA ALA A 130 -13.71 -8.09 5.05
C ALA A 130 -12.69 -7.04 5.51
N ALA A 131 -12.39 -6.07 4.66
CA ALA A 131 -11.53 -4.93 5.00
C ALA A 131 -12.06 -4.14 6.20
N LEU A 132 -13.35 -3.80 6.20
CA LEU A 132 -13.98 -3.10 7.33
C LEU A 132 -14.09 -3.98 8.58
N GLU A 133 -14.37 -5.27 8.44
CA GLU A 133 -14.40 -6.20 9.58
C GLU A 133 -13.06 -6.28 10.30
N GLY A 134 -11.96 -6.34 9.56
CA GLY A 134 -10.61 -6.30 10.13
C GLY A 134 -10.30 -4.97 10.80
N ALA A 135 -10.66 -3.85 10.17
CA ALA A 135 -10.53 -2.51 10.77
C ALA A 135 -11.32 -2.40 12.08
N LEU A 136 -12.53 -2.97 12.14
CA LEU A 136 -13.35 -3.00 13.36
C LEU A 136 -12.74 -3.90 14.45
N LYS A 137 -12.10 -5.02 14.09
CA LYS A 137 -11.35 -5.83 15.06
C LYS A 137 -10.19 -5.03 15.66
N ALA A 138 -9.41 -4.34 14.81
CA ALA A 138 -8.32 -3.48 15.28
C ALA A 138 -8.84 -2.34 16.17
N TYR A 139 -9.93 -1.70 15.78
CA TYR A 139 -10.57 -0.65 16.59
C TYR A 139 -10.97 -1.16 17.98
N ARG A 140 -11.61 -2.32 18.08
CA ARG A 140 -11.95 -2.93 19.38
C ARG A 140 -10.70 -3.29 20.18
N ALA A 141 -9.61 -3.70 19.51
CA ALA A 141 -8.34 -3.96 20.17
C ALA A 141 -7.73 -2.68 20.74
N ILE A 142 -7.82 -1.56 20.03
CA ILE A 142 -7.41 -0.25 20.54
C ILE A 142 -8.23 0.14 21.77
N LEU A 143 -9.55 -0.02 21.73
CA LEU A 143 -10.42 0.32 22.87
C LEU A 143 -10.15 -0.52 24.12
N ARG A 144 -9.63 -1.75 23.97
CA ARG A 144 -9.20 -2.56 25.15
C ARG A 144 -8.00 -1.96 25.86
N ILE A 145 -7.14 -1.22 25.14
CA ILE A 145 -5.92 -0.58 25.69
C ILE A 145 -6.24 0.85 26.12
N GLU A 146 -6.97 1.58 25.29
CA GLU A 146 -7.39 2.98 25.51
C GLU A 146 -8.91 3.12 25.38
N PRO A 147 -9.68 2.85 26.43
CA PRO A 147 -11.15 2.89 26.39
C PRO A 147 -11.73 4.27 26.00
N THR A 148 -10.95 5.33 26.18
CA THR A 148 -11.33 6.70 25.81
C THR A 148 -11.11 7.02 24.33
N ALA A 149 -10.44 6.15 23.57
CA ALA A 149 -10.18 6.33 22.14
C ALA A 149 -11.39 5.96 21.28
N GLN A 150 -12.59 6.43 21.66
CA GLN A 150 -13.81 6.19 20.89
C GLN A 150 -13.87 7.09 19.66
N SER A 151 -14.45 6.54 18.58
CA SER A 151 -14.77 7.25 17.34
C SER A 151 -16.22 7.01 16.97
N SER A 152 -17.02 8.07 16.89
CA SER A 152 -18.44 7.96 16.50
C SER A 152 -18.61 7.27 15.14
N PHE A 153 -17.69 7.48 14.21
CA PHE A 153 -17.71 6.82 12.91
C PHE A 153 -17.49 5.30 13.04
N MET A 154 -16.48 4.88 13.80
CA MET A 154 -16.20 3.46 14.02
C MET A 154 -17.29 2.77 14.83
N GLU A 155 -17.90 3.46 15.81
CA GLU A 155 -19.06 2.95 16.55
C GLU A 155 -20.26 2.74 15.62
N ALA A 156 -20.54 3.67 14.71
CA ALA A 156 -21.62 3.51 13.73
C ALA A 156 -21.36 2.31 12.80
N LEU A 157 -20.14 2.08 12.35
CA LEU A 157 -19.79 0.88 11.57
C LEU A 157 -19.90 -0.40 12.40
N ALA A 158 -19.53 -0.38 13.68
CA ALA A 158 -19.67 -1.51 14.58
C ALA A 158 -21.14 -1.87 14.79
N GLU A 159 -22.02 -0.88 14.86
CA GLU A 159 -23.48 -1.09 14.93
C GLU A 159 -24.02 -1.72 13.63
N GLN A 160 -23.58 -1.23 12.45
CA GLN A 160 -23.92 -1.88 11.17
C GLN A 160 -23.48 -3.36 11.14
N GLN A 161 -22.29 -3.64 11.64
CA GLN A 161 -21.79 -5.01 11.73
C GLN A 161 -22.62 -5.87 12.67
N SER A 162 -22.98 -5.36 13.84
CA SER A 162 -23.79 -6.10 14.84
C SER A 162 -25.19 -6.48 14.31
N GLN A 163 -25.73 -5.63 13.44
CA GLN A 163 -27.02 -5.84 12.76
C GLN A 163 -26.90 -6.71 11.49
N GLY A 164 -25.71 -7.16 11.10
CA GLY A 164 -25.47 -7.90 9.87
C GLY A 164 -25.64 -7.06 8.59
N LYS A 165 -25.63 -5.72 8.71
CA LYS A 165 -25.86 -4.78 7.61
C LYS A 165 -24.58 -4.26 6.94
N LEU A 166 -23.41 -4.65 7.42
CA LEU A 166 -22.13 -4.18 6.88
C LEU A 166 -21.97 -4.49 5.37
N PRO A 167 -22.33 -5.69 4.85
CA PRO A 167 -22.28 -5.95 3.42
C PRO A 167 -23.22 -5.08 2.59
N GLU A 168 -24.38 -4.70 3.13
CA GLU A 168 -25.31 -3.80 2.45
C GLU A 168 -24.75 -2.37 2.42
N TYR A 169 -24.22 -1.89 3.53
CA TYR A 169 -23.53 -0.61 3.61
C TYR A 169 -22.40 -0.52 2.56
N VAL A 170 -21.55 -1.54 2.46
CA VAL A 170 -20.48 -1.61 1.46
C VAL A 170 -21.05 -1.61 0.05
N ARG A 171 -22.09 -2.39 -0.23
CA ARG A 171 -22.75 -2.43 -1.55
C ARG A 171 -23.26 -1.06 -1.99
N GLU A 172 -23.83 -0.28 -1.07
CA GLU A 172 -24.30 1.07 -1.39
C GLU A 172 -23.13 2.06 -1.63
N LEU A 173 -21.99 1.85 -0.97
CA LEU A 173 -20.79 2.63 -1.25
C LEU A 173 -20.19 2.28 -2.61
N THR A 174 -20.08 0.99 -2.94
CA THR A 174 -19.52 0.54 -4.24
C THR A 174 -20.34 1.05 -5.41
N LYS A 175 -21.66 1.11 -5.31
CA LYS A 175 -22.52 1.71 -6.34
C LYS A 175 -22.28 3.21 -6.55
N ARG A 176 -21.83 3.93 -5.53
CA ARG A 176 -21.68 5.39 -5.60
C ARG A 176 -20.32 5.88 -6.07
N GLY A 177 -19.29 5.10 -5.94
CA GLY A 177 -17.97 5.66 -6.19
C GLY A 177 -16.77 4.71 -6.29
N CYS A 178 -16.93 3.42 -6.02
CA CYS A 178 -15.79 2.51 -6.12
C CYS A 178 -15.52 2.07 -7.58
N ASP A 179 -16.51 2.19 -8.46
CA ASP A 179 -16.40 1.87 -9.89
C ASP A 179 -15.67 2.95 -10.71
N ASN A 180 -15.45 4.14 -10.15
CA ASN A 180 -14.92 5.29 -10.88
C ASN A 180 -13.37 5.32 -10.98
N GLY A 181 -12.70 4.24 -10.61
CA GLY A 181 -11.24 4.13 -10.75
C GLY A 181 -10.77 3.90 -12.19
N ASP A 182 -11.62 3.34 -13.04
CA ASP A 182 -11.25 2.91 -14.40
C ASP A 182 -11.51 3.99 -15.48
N GLU A 183 -12.35 5.00 -15.20
CA GLU A 183 -12.69 6.03 -16.21
C GLU A 183 -11.77 7.25 -16.21
N ARG A 184 -10.81 7.36 -15.30
CA ARG A 184 -9.85 8.51 -15.23
C ARG A 184 -8.48 8.22 -15.83
N GLY A 185 -8.34 7.13 -16.54
CA GLY A 185 -7.07 6.64 -17.13
C GLY A 185 -7.07 6.49 -18.65
N MET A 186 -7.91 7.25 -19.41
CA MET A 186 -7.77 7.39 -20.86
C MET A 186 -7.53 8.83 -21.25
#